data_3d1ee483128a0275e485d5220cbd0600
#
_entry.id   3d1ee483128a0275e485d5220cbd0600
#
_cell.length_a   1.000
_cell.length_b   1.000
_cell.length_c   1.000
_cell.angle_alpha   90.00
_cell.angle_beta   90.00
_cell.angle_gamma   90.00
#
_symmetry.space_group_name_H-M   'P 1'
#
loop_
_entity.id
_entity.type
_entity.pdbx_description
1 polymer ?
#
loop_
_entity_poly.entity_id
_entity_poly.type
_entity_poly.pdbx_seq_one_letter_code
_entity_poly.pdbx_strand_id
1 'polypeptide(L)' 'QGQGYMRKVMDIAFAEGDRLRVPVILETDARSKCDKYVHLGMELAGTRDLGEFGKMYDLIKYPDAVPAKAKS' A
#
# COMPACT_ATOMS: atom_id res chain seq x y z
N GLN A 1 4.37 12.52 -15.24
CA GLN A 1 3.14 13.00 -15.16
C GLN A 1 2.30 12.31 -14.21
N GLY A 2 1.79 11.20 -14.46
CA GLY A 2 0.95 10.48 -13.55
C GLY A 2 1.65 10.04 -12.29
N GLN A 3 2.96 9.89 -12.36
CA GLN A 3 3.70 9.39 -11.22
C GLN A 3 3.75 10.39 -10.07
N GLY A 4 3.89 11.65 -10.37
CA GLY A 4 3.90 12.66 -9.33
C GLY A 4 2.56 12.76 -8.63
N TYR A 5 1.51 12.63 -9.40
CA TYR A 5 0.17 12.69 -8.84
C TYR A 5 -0.11 11.48 -7.95
N MET A 6 0.28 10.30 -8.42
CA MET A 6 0.04 9.08 -7.65
C MET A 6 0.78 9.13 -6.31
N ARG A 7 2.04 9.58 -6.34
CA ARG A 7 2.80 9.66 -5.11
C ARG A 7 2.14 10.60 -4.12
N LYS A 8 1.63 11.73 -4.61
CA LYS A 8 0.96 12.67 -3.76
C LYS A 8 -0.29 12.06 -3.11
N VAL A 9 -1.08 11.35 -3.91
CA VAL A 9 -2.29 10.71 -3.39
C VAL A 9 -1.93 9.65 -2.36
N MET A 10 -0.90 8.85 -2.64
CA MET A 10 -0.51 7.82 -1.71
C MET A 10 0.08 8.39 -0.43
N ASP A 11 0.81 9.49 -0.52
CA ASP A 11 1.34 10.13 0.66
C ASP A 11 0.20 10.61 1.56
N ILE A 12 -0.85 11.14 0.97
CA ILE A 12 -2.01 11.57 1.74
C ILE A 12 -2.68 10.38 2.40
N ALA A 13 -2.85 9.29 1.66
CA ALA A 13 -3.47 8.09 2.21
C ALA A 13 -2.64 7.52 3.35
N PHE A 14 -1.32 7.47 3.18
CA PHE A 14 -0.44 6.95 4.21
C PHE A 14 -0.47 7.83 5.46
N ALA A 15 -0.48 9.14 5.26
CA ALA A 15 -0.53 10.06 6.39
C ALA A 15 -1.84 9.90 7.16
N GLU A 16 -2.92 9.70 6.44
CA GLU A 16 -4.21 9.51 7.08
C GLU A 16 -4.24 8.19 7.84
N GLY A 17 -3.67 7.14 7.26
CA GLY A 17 -3.57 5.86 7.94
C GLY A 17 -2.75 5.98 9.22
N ASP A 18 -1.65 6.71 9.16
CA ASP A 18 -0.81 6.93 10.34
C ASP A 18 -1.58 7.69 11.41
N ARG A 19 -2.31 8.72 10.99
CA ARG A 19 -3.06 9.54 11.93
C ARG A 19 -4.13 8.74 12.65
N LEU A 20 -4.80 7.87 11.90
CA LEU A 20 -5.87 7.06 12.45
C LEU A 20 -5.37 5.74 13.03
N ARG A 21 -4.11 5.43 12.82
CA ARG A 21 -3.48 4.20 13.30
C ARG A 21 -4.16 2.98 12.72
N VAL A 22 -4.45 3.04 11.42
CA VAL A 22 -5.04 1.93 10.70
C VAL A 22 -4.19 1.64 9.48
N PRO A 23 -4.16 0.38 9.03
CA PRO A 23 -3.40 0.07 7.82
C PRO A 23 -4.12 0.57 6.58
N VAL A 24 -3.33 0.89 5.56
CA VAL A 24 -3.84 1.23 4.25
C VAL A 24 -3.76 -0.02 3.39
N ILE A 25 -4.87 -0.42 2.82
CA ILE A 25 -4.94 -1.65 2.02
C ILE A 25 -5.32 -1.28 0.61
N LEU A 26 -4.67 -1.94 -0.35
CA LEU A 26 -4.87 -1.66 -1.75
C LEU A 26 -4.81 -2.95 -2.52
N GLU A 27 -5.61 -3.05 -3.58
CA GLU A 27 -5.59 -4.21 -4.45
C GLU A 27 -5.37 -3.76 -5.87
N THR A 28 -4.62 -4.54 -6.63
CA THR A 28 -4.41 -4.24 -8.03
C THR A 28 -4.27 -5.53 -8.81
N ASP A 29 -4.70 -5.49 -10.07
CA ASP A 29 -4.54 -6.64 -10.95
C ASP A 29 -3.33 -6.50 -11.87
N ALA A 30 -2.56 -5.44 -11.72
CA ALA A 30 -1.42 -5.18 -12.59
C ALA A 30 -0.14 -5.30 -11.80
N ARG A 31 0.74 -6.21 -12.25
CA ARG A 31 2.02 -6.42 -11.58
C ARG A 31 2.86 -5.14 -11.57
N SER A 32 2.80 -4.39 -12.66
CA SER A 32 3.57 -3.16 -12.73
C SER A 32 3.12 -2.15 -11.67
N LYS A 33 1.81 -2.10 -11.40
CA LYS A 33 1.31 -1.22 -10.37
C LYS A 33 1.68 -1.73 -8.99
N CYS A 34 1.64 -3.05 -8.81
CA CYS A 34 2.06 -3.67 -7.58
C CYS A 34 3.49 -3.25 -7.24
N ASP A 35 4.39 -3.33 -8.22
CA ASP A 35 5.78 -2.96 -7.99
C ASP A 35 5.91 -1.48 -7.63
N LYS A 36 5.11 -0.63 -8.25
CA LYS A 36 5.14 0.79 -7.93
C LYS A 36 4.69 1.06 -6.50
N TYR A 37 3.64 0.38 -6.07
CA TYR A 37 3.14 0.57 -4.71
C TYR A 37 4.14 0.07 -3.68
N VAL A 38 4.79 -1.05 -3.98
CA VAL A 38 5.85 -1.54 -3.08
C VAL A 38 6.96 -0.51 -3.00
N HIS A 39 7.32 0.07 -4.13
CA HIS A 39 8.37 1.09 -4.16
C HIS A 39 7.98 2.32 -3.35
N LEU A 40 6.69 2.61 -3.25
CA LEU A 40 6.20 3.75 -2.48
C LEU A 40 6.08 3.45 -0.99
N GLY A 41 6.33 2.21 -0.60
CA GLY A 41 6.34 1.89 0.82
C GLY A 41 5.35 0.84 1.27
N MET A 42 4.59 0.27 0.35
CA MET A 42 3.64 -0.77 0.71
C MET A 42 4.32 -2.13 0.68
N GLU A 43 3.71 -3.09 1.33
CA GLU A 43 4.19 -4.47 1.34
C GLU A 43 3.20 -5.34 0.59
N LEU A 44 3.71 -6.31 -0.14
CA LEU A 44 2.85 -7.28 -0.79
C LEU A 44 2.35 -8.25 0.27
N ALA A 45 1.05 -8.19 0.54
CA ALA A 45 0.46 -9.02 1.57
C ALA A 45 0.05 -10.38 1.04
N GLY A 46 -0.30 -10.47 -0.24
CA GLY A 46 -0.69 -11.74 -0.82
C GLY A 46 -1.00 -11.60 -2.28
N THR A 47 -1.15 -12.74 -2.92
CA THR A 47 -1.49 -12.83 -4.33
C THR A 47 -2.62 -13.83 -4.44
N ARG A 48 -3.64 -13.48 -5.21
CA ARG A 48 -4.76 -14.39 -5.46
C ARG A 48 -4.82 -14.69 -6.93
N ASP A 49 -4.96 -15.96 -7.26
CA ASP A 49 -5.08 -16.38 -8.63
C ASP A 49 -6.56 -16.58 -8.93
N LEU A 50 -7.10 -15.77 -9.81
CA LEU A 50 -8.51 -15.80 -10.15
C LEU A 50 -8.78 -16.58 -11.43
N GLY A 51 -7.86 -17.43 -11.83
CA GLY A 51 -8.04 -18.27 -13.01
C GLY A 51 -8.00 -17.43 -14.26
N GLU A 52 -9.04 -17.57 -15.08
CA GLU A 52 -9.06 -16.84 -16.34
C GLU A 52 -9.20 -15.34 -16.15
N PHE A 53 -9.52 -14.89 -14.95
CA PHE A 53 -9.62 -13.46 -14.69
C PHE A 53 -8.26 -12.87 -14.30
N GLY A 54 -7.22 -13.69 -14.22
CA GLY A 54 -5.89 -13.19 -13.93
C GLY A 54 -5.56 -13.27 -12.46
N LYS A 55 -4.70 -12.37 -12.02
CA LYS A 55 -4.24 -12.38 -10.63
C LYS A 55 -4.53 -11.05 -9.97
N MET A 56 -4.76 -11.10 -8.68
CA MET A 56 -4.89 -9.89 -7.87
C MET A 56 -3.77 -9.86 -6.86
N TYR A 57 -3.24 -8.68 -6.64
CA TYR A 57 -2.17 -8.47 -5.67
C TYR A 57 -2.71 -7.61 -4.55
N ASP A 58 -2.54 -8.06 -3.33
CA ASP A 58 -3.00 -7.35 -2.15
C ASP A 58 -1.80 -6.69 -1.49
N LEU A 59 -1.90 -5.39 -1.27
CA LEU A 59 -0.81 -4.63 -0.67
C LEU A 59 -1.29 -3.96 0.60
N ILE A 60 -0.38 -3.79 1.53
CA ILE A 60 -0.73 -3.21 2.80
C ILE A 60 0.42 -2.32 3.27
N LYS A 61 0.06 -1.23 3.92
CA LYS A 61 1.05 -0.42 4.60
C LYS A 61 0.54 -0.20 6.02
N TYR A 62 1.28 -0.71 6.99
CA TYR A 62 0.92 -0.52 8.38
C TYR A 62 1.24 0.90 8.80
N PRO A 63 0.49 1.46 9.74
CA PRO A 63 0.79 2.80 10.20
C PRO A 63 2.15 2.81 10.89
N ASP A 64 2.86 3.92 10.76
CA ASP A 64 4.11 4.06 11.46
C ASP A 64 3.80 4.20 12.92
N ALA A 65 4.28 3.26 13.66
CA ALA A 65 4.04 3.27 15.06
C ALA A 65 4.82 4.38 15.65
N VAL A 66 4.21 5.00 16.44
CA VAL A 66 4.89 5.96 17.08
C VAL A 66 5.81 5.37 18.03
N PRO A 67 6.47 5.36 17.87
CA PRO A 67 7.18 4.50 18.46
C PRO A 67 7.10 4.27 19.87
N ALA A 68 6.66 4.24 19.36
CA ALA A 68 6.61 3.91 19.91
C ALA A 68 6.85 3.70 20.63
N LYS A 69 6.71 3.89 20.59
CA LYS A 69 6.73 3.76 21.04
C LYS A 69 7.10 3.31 21.50
N ALA A 70 7.52 3.47 21.44
CA ALA A 70 7.66 3.13 21.62
C ALA A 70 7.86 2.51 22.29
N LYS A 71 7.84 2.18 22.46
CA LYS A 71 7.78 1.63 23.03
C LYS A 71 7.73 1.36 23.61
N SER A 72 7.83 1.61 23.60
CA SER A 72 7.63 1.45 24.11
C SER A 72 7.53 1.08 24.44
#